data_e930c16985eb40a20e3669bb09b7c343
#
_entry.id   e930c16985eb40a20e3669bb09b7c343
#
_cell.length_a   1.000
_cell.length_b   1.000
_cell.length_c   1.000
_cell.angle_alpha   90.00
_cell.angle_beta   90.00
_cell.angle_gamma   90.00
#
_symmetry.space_group_name_H-M   'P 1'
#
loop_
_entity.id
_entity.type
_entity.pdbx_description
1 polymer ?
#
loop_
_entity_poly.entity_id
_entity_poly.type
_entity_poly.pdbx_seq_one_letter_code
_entity_poly.pdbx_strand_id
1 'polypeptide(L)'
;VTYNGQPVWENQKALNDICFSRELEPTMFSGPNNLKIKHYLKSAAIYYPRWDQGYALRLLEEFKLEPKKKISQLSKGQMSMVTILIALASRAPVTILDEPAAGLDVVMRERFYQLLLEDFAATNRTFIVSTHIIEEAASVFERVIILDEGRILENTDTEELISQFRYVSGRDDVVDQACRGLQILSTHQMGRHKT
;
A
#
# COMPACT_ATOMS: atom_id res chain seq x y z
N VAL A 1 -5.14 -6.96 20.03
CA VAL A 1 -4.81 -7.50 18.69
C VAL A 1 -4.26 -8.89 18.87
N THR A 2 -4.72 -9.85 18.05
CA THR A 2 -4.28 -11.24 18.05
C THR A 2 -3.82 -11.67 16.65
N TYR A 3 -2.89 -12.61 16.60
CA TYR A 3 -2.41 -13.27 15.40
C TYR A 3 -2.49 -14.80 15.63
N ASN A 4 -3.21 -15.51 14.76
CA ASN A 4 -3.50 -16.95 14.95
C ASN A 4 -4.03 -17.29 16.35
N GLY A 5 -4.93 -16.46 16.88
CA GLY A 5 -5.53 -16.63 18.20
C GLY A 5 -4.62 -16.28 19.41
N GLN A 6 -3.38 -15.88 19.17
CA GLN A 6 -2.43 -15.50 20.21
C GLN A 6 -2.26 -13.98 20.28
N PRO A 7 -2.08 -13.38 21.48
CA PRO A 7 -1.74 -11.97 21.59
C PRO A 7 -0.47 -11.63 20.80
N VAL A 8 -0.48 -10.48 20.13
CA VAL A 8 0.72 -9.98 19.40
C VAL A 8 1.68 -9.27 20.35
N TRP A 9 1.16 -8.63 21.42
CA TRP A 9 1.94 -7.89 22.38
C TRP A 9 2.93 -8.80 23.12
N GLU A 10 4.20 -8.40 23.16
CA GLU A 10 5.31 -9.15 23.77
C GLU A 10 5.46 -10.61 23.28
N ASN A 11 4.98 -10.90 22.07
CA ASN A 11 5.03 -12.23 21.48
C ASN A 11 5.99 -12.24 20.29
N GLN A 12 7.25 -12.58 20.56
CA GLN A 12 8.31 -12.59 19.54
C GLN A 12 7.97 -13.51 18.36
N LYS A 13 7.27 -14.62 18.59
CA LYS A 13 6.88 -15.53 17.52
C LYS A 13 5.87 -14.89 16.57
N ALA A 14 4.88 -14.19 17.11
CA ALA A 14 3.92 -13.43 16.30
C ALA A 14 4.59 -12.26 15.58
N LEU A 15 5.49 -11.53 16.27
CA LEU A 15 6.21 -10.39 15.70
C LEU A 15 7.17 -10.79 14.57
N ASN A 16 7.74 -11.99 14.62
CA ASN A 16 8.58 -12.53 13.54
C ASN A 16 7.79 -12.82 12.24
N ASP A 17 6.49 -12.94 12.34
CA ASP A 17 5.59 -13.21 11.21
C ASP A 17 4.94 -11.93 10.63
N ILE A 18 5.16 -10.77 11.26
CA ILE A 18 4.53 -9.52 10.88
C ILE A 18 5.59 -8.50 10.45
N CYS A 19 5.43 -7.94 9.28
CA CYS A 19 6.14 -6.74 8.84
C CYS A 19 5.18 -5.56 8.85
N PHE A 20 5.50 -4.50 9.59
CA PHE A 20 4.77 -3.25 9.55
C PHE A 20 5.64 -2.16 8.93
N SER A 21 5.21 -1.63 7.81
CA SER A 21 5.88 -0.57 7.06
C SER A 21 5.01 0.68 7.04
N ARG A 22 5.55 1.77 7.55
CA ARG A 22 4.91 3.08 7.55
C ARG A 22 5.75 4.09 6.77
N GLU A 23 5.18 5.23 6.47
CA GLU A 23 5.89 6.35 5.88
C GLU A 23 7.12 6.75 6.73
N LEU A 24 8.25 6.97 6.05
CA LEU A 24 9.47 7.47 6.68
C LEU A 24 9.48 9.00 6.62
N GLU A 25 9.74 9.61 7.75
CA GLU A 25 9.96 11.05 7.82
C GLU A 25 11.47 11.38 7.85
N PRO A 26 11.94 12.38 7.09
CA PRO A 26 13.35 12.79 7.07
C PRO A 26 13.89 13.14 8.46
N THR A 27 13.03 13.65 9.34
CA THR A 27 13.34 14.02 10.72
C THR A 27 13.80 12.83 11.58
N MET A 28 13.32 11.63 11.28
CA MET A 28 13.72 10.39 11.98
C MET A 28 15.20 10.04 11.73
N PHE A 29 15.80 10.56 10.66
CA PHE A 29 17.16 10.26 10.21
C PHE A 29 18.11 11.46 10.36
N SER A 30 17.86 12.32 11.33
CA SER A 30 18.74 13.45 11.64
C SER A 30 19.90 13.03 12.58
N GLY A 31 21.02 13.76 12.50
CA GLY A 31 22.17 13.53 13.37
C GLY A 31 22.81 12.14 13.22
N PRO A 32 23.11 11.44 14.33
CA PRO A 32 23.77 10.13 14.32
C PRO A 32 22.99 9.03 13.61
N ASN A 33 21.68 9.17 13.52
CA ASN A 33 20.78 8.20 12.88
C ASN A 33 20.74 8.32 11.36
N ASN A 34 21.55 9.19 10.79
CA ASN A 34 21.55 9.44 9.33
C ASN A 34 22.27 8.32 8.57
N LEU A 35 21.64 7.18 8.48
CA LEU A 35 22.17 5.99 7.84
C LEU A 35 22.13 6.10 6.30
N LYS A 36 23.06 5.41 5.65
CA LYS A 36 22.98 5.11 4.22
C LYS A 36 21.97 3.99 3.97
N ILE A 37 21.31 3.99 2.79
CA ILE A 37 20.35 2.94 2.40
C ILE A 37 20.90 1.54 2.70
N LYS A 38 22.12 1.23 2.25
CA LYS A 38 22.74 -0.11 2.47
C LYS A 38 22.84 -0.51 3.94
N HIS A 39 23.06 0.44 4.85
CA HIS A 39 23.16 0.16 6.28
C HIS A 39 21.76 -0.01 6.88
N TYR A 40 20.80 0.77 6.41
CA TYR A 40 19.41 0.66 6.82
C TYR A 40 18.81 -0.70 6.41
N LEU A 41 19.03 -1.14 5.17
CA LEU A 41 18.63 -2.47 4.70
C LEU A 41 19.32 -3.60 5.49
N LYS A 42 20.61 -3.44 5.81
CA LYS A 42 21.33 -4.40 6.67
C LYS A 42 20.73 -4.50 8.07
N SER A 43 20.30 -3.36 8.63
CA SER A 43 19.62 -3.36 9.92
C SER A 43 18.23 -4.03 9.82
N ALA A 44 17.45 -3.74 8.78
CA ALA A 44 16.17 -4.39 8.54
C ALA A 44 16.32 -5.92 8.43
N ALA A 45 17.33 -6.40 7.71
CA ALA A 45 17.62 -7.83 7.56
C ALA A 45 17.84 -8.57 8.88
N ILE A 46 18.27 -7.88 9.94
CA ILE A 46 18.46 -8.49 11.26
C ILE A 46 17.11 -8.76 11.95
N TYR A 47 16.12 -7.91 11.70
CA TYR A 47 14.80 -8.01 12.35
C TYR A 47 13.83 -8.98 11.66
N TYR A 48 14.06 -9.29 10.37
CA TYR A 48 13.17 -10.16 9.60
C TYR A 48 13.80 -11.53 9.34
N PRO A 49 13.35 -12.59 10.03
CA PRO A 49 13.97 -13.92 9.95
C PRO A 49 13.93 -14.55 8.55
N ARG A 50 12.97 -14.11 7.72
CA ARG A 50 12.78 -14.61 6.33
C ARG A 50 13.33 -13.66 5.28
N TRP A 51 14.21 -12.72 5.67
CA TRP A 51 14.77 -11.72 4.76
C TRP A 51 15.35 -12.32 3.48
N ASP A 52 14.83 -11.87 2.34
CA ASP A 52 15.34 -12.27 1.02
C ASP A 52 16.32 -11.22 0.50
N GLN A 53 17.60 -11.47 0.72
CA GLN A 53 18.67 -10.56 0.30
C GLN A 53 18.75 -10.43 -1.23
N GLY A 54 18.48 -11.51 -1.98
CA GLY A 54 18.50 -11.49 -3.44
C GLY A 54 17.37 -10.60 -4.00
N TYR A 55 16.20 -10.70 -3.41
CA TYR A 55 15.07 -9.85 -3.78
C TYR A 55 15.30 -8.38 -3.41
N ALA A 56 15.84 -8.13 -2.23
CA ALA A 56 16.18 -6.76 -1.81
C ALA A 56 17.17 -6.08 -2.80
N LEU A 57 18.16 -6.81 -3.29
CA LEU A 57 19.11 -6.28 -4.27
C LEU A 57 18.46 -6.02 -5.64
N ARG A 58 17.59 -6.90 -6.11
CA ARG A 58 16.83 -6.68 -7.34
C ARG A 58 15.94 -5.44 -7.25
N LEU A 59 15.19 -5.29 -6.15
CA LEU A 59 14.34 -4.12 -5.94
C LEU A 59 15.15 -2.82 -5.81
N LEU A 60 16.33 -2.88 -5.18
CA LEU A 60 17.22 -1.74 -5.08
C LEU A 60 17.66 -1.23 -6.47
N GLU A 61 17.99 -2.15 -7.37
CA GLU A 61 18.36 -1.86 -8.75
C GLU A 61 17.15 -1.35 -9.56
N GLU A 62 16.03 -2.04 -9.47
CA GLU A 62 14.78 -1.69 -10.16
C GLU A 62 14.28 -0.29 -9.80
N PHE A 63 14.32 0.05 -8.52
CA PHE A 63 13.93 1.38 -8.02
C PHE A 63 15.02 2.43 -8.21
N LYS A 64 16.17 2.07 -8.81
CA LYS A 64 17.32 2.94 -9.03
C LYS A 64 17.75 3.68 -7.75
N LEU A 65 17.68 2.99 -6.63
CA LEU A 65 18.10 3.52 -5.33
C LEU A 65 19.61 3.39 -5.18
N GLU A 66 20.29 4.48 -4.90
CA GLU A 66 21.74 4.49 -4.69
C GLU A 66 22.09 4.01 -3.26
N PRO A 67 22.75 2.83 -3.09
CA PRO A 67 22.99 2.25 -1.76
C PRO A 67 23.82 3.10 -0.80
N LYS A 68 24.64 4.01 -1.36
CA LYS A 68 25.52 4.90 -0.59
C LYS A 68 24.84 6.19 -0.17
N LYS A 69 23.67 6.52 -0.75
CA LYS A 69 22.91 7.73 -0.42
C LYS A 69 22.34 7.63 0.99
N LYS A 70 22.32 8.75 1.69
CA LYS A 70 21.76 8.84 3.05
C LYS A 70 20.23 8.90 2.99
N ILE A 71 19.54 8.27 3.94
CA ILE A 71 18.07 8.28 4.01
C ILE A 71 17.52 9.71 4.06
N SER A 72 18.13 10.60 4.84
CA SER A 72 17.72 12.00 4.95
C SER A 72 17.82 12.82 3.66
N GLN A 73 18.49 12.29 2.64
CA GLN A 73 18.68 12.95 1.33
C GLN A 73 17.71 12.39 0.27
N LEU A 74 16.86 11.47 0.64
CA LEU A 74 15.87 10.88 -0.27
C LEU A 74 14.69 11.82 -0.45
N SER A 75 14.10 11.82 -1.66
CA SER A 75 12.78 12.39 -1.87
C SER A 75 11.72 11.54 -1.16
N LYS A 76 10.52 12.10 -0.97
CA LYS A 76 9.38 11.37 -0.40
C LYS A 76 9.15 10.04 -1.15
N GLY A 77 9.08 10.06 -2.47
CA GLY A 77 8.92 8.84 -3.28
C GLY A 77 10.08 7.85 -3.14
N GLN A 78 11.33 8.33 -3.05
CA GLN A 78 12.47 7.43 -2.79
C GLN A 78 12.40 6.79 -1.39
N MET A 79 11.90 7.50 -0.39
CA MET A 79 11.64 6.92 0.94
C MET A 79 10.56 5.86 0.89
N SER A 80 9.45 6.11 0.19
CA SER A 80 8.41 5.10 -0.04
C SER A 80 8.96 3.86 -0.75
N MET A 81 9.82 4.02 -1.75
CA MET A 81 10.47 2.88 -2.42
C MET A 81 11.35 2.06 -1.46
N VAL A 82 12.06 2.71 -0.51
CA VAL A 82 12.87 2.01 0.51
C VAL A 82 11.97 1.21 1.45
N THR A 83 10.84 1.77 1.90
CA THR A 83 9.89 1.08 2.79
C THR A 83 9.22 -0.09 2.08
N ILE A 84 8.80 0.08 0.83
CA ILE A 84 8.24 -0.99 -0.02
C ILE A 84 9.28 -2.11 -0.21
N LEU A 85 10.53 -1.78 -0.52
CA LEU A 85 11.60 -2.75 -0.67
C LEU A 85 11.76 -3.59 0.59
N ILE A 86 11.78 -2.95 1.78
CA ILE A 86 11.91 -3.67 3.05
C ILE A 86 10.71 -4.58 3.29
N ALA A 87 9.50 -4.07 3.05
CA ALA A 87 8.26 -4.81 3.25
C ALA A 87 8.22 -6.07 2.37
N LEU A 88 8.57 -5.95 1.09
CA LEU A 88 8.61 -7.06 0.15
C LEU A 88 9.74 -8.04 0.48
N ALA A 89 10.96 -7.54 0.74
CA ALA A 89 12.12 -8.38 1.05
C ALA A 89 12.07 -9.03 2.44
N SER A 90 11.23 -8.55 3.35
CA SER A 90 11.03 -9.16 4.67
C SER A 90 10.51 -10.59 4.60
N ARG A 91 9.76 -10.92 3.52
CA ARG A 91 9.08 -12.21 3.34
C ARG A 91 8.20 -12.59 4.54
N ALA A 92 7.73 -11.61 5.31
CA ALA A 92 6.87 -11.85 6.46
C ALA A 92 5.50 -12.40 6.00
N PRO A 93 4.93 -13.42 6.66
CA PRO A 93 3.63 -13.98 6.33
C PRO A 93 2.49 -12.95 6.30
N VAL A 94 2.57 -11.93 7.15
CA VAL A 94 1.67 -10.77 7.14
C VAL A 94 2.48 -9.50 6.96
N THR A 95 2.17 -8.73 5.94
CA THR A 95 2.80 -7.44 5.67
C THR A 95 1.76 -6.35 5.67
N ILE A 96 1.92 -5.39 6.58
CA ILE A 96 1.05 -4.23 6.74
C ILE A 96 1.78 -3.02 6.18
N LEU A 97 1.18 -2.34 5.23
CA LEU A 97 1.71 -1.18 4.53
C LEU A 97 0.80 0.02 4.78
N ASP A 98 1.33 1.04 5.43
CA ASP A 98 0.59 2.26 5.74
C ASP A 98 0.94 3.36 4.72
N GLU A 99 -0.03 3.74 3.89
CA GLU A 99 0.09 4.71 2.81
C GLU A 99 1.34 4.52 1.92
N PRO A 100 1.62 3.28 1.43
CA PRO A 100 2.89 2.97 0.77
C PRO A 100 3.11 3.72 -0.53
N ALA A 101 2.02 4.09 -1.23
CA ALA A 101 2.08 4.80 -2.50
C ALA A 101 2.25 6.32 -2.34
N ALA A 102 2.27 6.85 -1.10
CA ALA A 102 2.43 8.27 -0.84
C ALA A 102 3.75 8.81 -1.42
N GLY A 103 3.65 9.82 -2.29
CA GLY A 103 4.80 10.45 -2.94
C GLY A 103 5.40 9.69 -4.13
N LEU A 104 4.83 8.55 -4.53
CA LEU A 104 5.16 7.89 -5.79
C LEU A 104 4.48 8.61 -6.97
N ASP A 105 5.15 8.67 -8.11
CA ASP A 105 4.52 9.03 -9.37
C ASP A 105 3.64 7.86 -9.87
N VAL A 106 2.84 8.13 -10.90
CA VAL A 106 1.88 7.15 -11.44
C VAL A 106 2.55 5.85 -11.88
N VAL A 107 3.70 5.95 -12.55
CA VAL A 107 4.42 4.77 -13.07
C VAL A 107 4.94 3.89 -11.93
N MET A 108 5.56 4.51 -10.92
CA MET A 108 6.08 3.78 -9.76
C MET A 108 4.98 3.21 -8.88
N ARG A 109 3.82 3.86 -8.84
CA ARG A 109 2.64 3.40 -8.13
C ARG A 109 2.05 2.15 -8.78
N GLU A 110 1.86 2.17 -10.10
CA GLU A 110 1.44 0.98 -10.84
C GLU A 110 2.43 -0.17 -10.65
N ARG A 111 3.74 0.13 -10.70
CA ARG A 111 4.77 -0.89 -10.50
C ARG A 111 4.73 -1.49 -9.09
N PHE A 112 4.48 -0.67 -8.07
CA PHE A 112 4.29 -1.14 -6.71
C PHE A 112 3.15 -2.16 -6.60
N TYR A 113 1.99 -1.87 -7.17
CA TYR A 113 0.86 -2.80 -7.15
C TYR A 113 1.13 -4.08 -7.94
N GLN A 114 1.82 -3.99 -9.06
CA GLN A 114 2.27 -5.18 -9.81
C GLN A 114 3.19 -6.05 -8.95
N LEU A 115 4.15 -5.46 -8.24
CA LEU A 115 5.05 -6.18 -7.33
C LEU A 115 4.30 -6.86 -6.18
N LEU A 116 3.25 -6.23 -5.64
CA LEU A 116 2.39 -6.86 -4.64
C LEU A 116 1.68 -8.09 -5.19
N LEU A 117 1.09 -7.99 -6.38
CA LEU A 117 0.40 -9.09 -7.04
C LEU A 117 1.36 -10.24 -7.41
N GLU A 118 2.54 -9.91 -7.96
CA GLU A 118 3.59 -10.89 -8.26
C GLU A 118 4.04 -11.64 -7.01
N ASP A 119 4.22 -10.92 -5.91
CA ASP A 119 4.65 -11.49 -4.63
C ASP A 119 3.53 -12.33 -3.99
N PHE A 120 2.30 -11.86 -4.01
CA PHE A 120 1.13 -12.62 -3.56
C PHE A 120 0.98 -13.93 -4.34
N ALA A 121 1.02 -13.88 -5.66
CA ALA A 121 0.91 -15.05 -6.51
C ALA A 121 2.03 -16.09 -6.24
N ALA A 122 3.24 -15.62 -5.92
CA ALA A 122 4.39 -16.49 -5.68
C ALA A 122 4.42 -17.08 -4.26
N THR A 123 3.85 -16.39 -3.26
CA THR A 123 4.05 -16.74 -1.85
C THR A 123 2.75 -16.98 -1.07
N ASN A 124 1.63 -16.52 -1.59
CA ASN A 124 0.30 -16.56 -0.96
C ASN A 124 0.30 -15.96 0.47
N ARG A 125 1.15 -14.96 0.72
CA ARG A 125 1.20 -14.26 2.02
C ARG A 125 0.17 -13.14 2.07
N THR A 126 -0.21 -12.71 3.26
CA THR A 126 -1.21 -11.67 3.46
C THR A 126 -0.61 -10.27 3.37
N PHE A 127 -1.21 -9.42 2.56
CA PHE A 127 -0.94 -7.98 2.51
C PHE A 127 -2.14 -7.21 3.05
N ILE A 128 -1.88 -6.25 3.94
CA ILE A 128 -2.86 -5.27 4.42
C ILE A 128 -2.32 -3.90 4.04
N VAL A 129 -3.05 -3.17 3.23
CA VAL A 129 -2.62 -1.85 2.73
C VAL A 129 -3.63 -0.80 3.15
N SER A 130 -3.19 0.23 3.87
CA SER A 130 -4.00 1.43 4.06
C SER A 130 -3.79 2.39 2.89
N THR A 131 -4.85 2.92 2.34
CA THR A 131 -4.80 3.94 1.30
C THR A 131 -6.08 4.77 1.32
N HIS A 132 -5.97 6.04 0.91
CA HIS A 132 -7.11 6.90 0.66
C HIS A 132 -7.50 6.97 -0.83
N ILE A 133 -6.83 6.19 -1.69
CA ILE A 133 -7.06 6.16 -3.14
C ILE A 133 -7.87 4.91 -3.48
N ILE A 134 -9.20 5.06 -3.50
CA ILE A 134 -10.14 3.96 -3.65
C ILE A 134 -10.02 3.29 -5.02
N GLU A 135 -9.77 4.06 -6.09
CA GLU A 135 -9.65 3.53 -7.45
C GLU A 135 -8.52 2.51 -7.60
N GLU A 136 -7.44 2.69 -6.84
CA GLU A 136 -6.30 1.76 -6.84
C GLU A 136 -6.64 0.47 -6.07
N ALA A 137 -7.37 0.59 -4.96
CA ALA A 137 -7.79 -0.55 -4.16
C ALA A 137 -8.67 -1.52 -4.97
N ALA A 138 -9.58 -0.98 -5.78
CA ALA A 138 -10.56 -1.75 -6.54
C ALA A 138 -9.95 -2.72 -7.56
N SER A 139 -8.74 -2.45 -8.06
CA SER A 139 -8.09 -3.27 -9.09
C SER A 139 -7.12 -4.31 -8.55
N VAL A 140 -6.75 -4.24 -7.26
CA VAL A 140 -5.64 -5.02 -6.70
C VAL A 140 -6.07 -5.91 -5.54
N PHE A 141 -7.01 -5.46 -4.70
CA PHE A 141 -7.34 -6.14 -3.46
C PHE A 141 -8.58 -7.02 -3.57
N GLU A 142 -8.52 -8.19 -2.94
CA GLU A 142 -9.65 -9.13 -2.86
C GLU A 142 -10.73 -8.60 -1.90
N ARG A 143 -10.32 -7.92 -0.84
CA ARG A 143 -11.20 -7.45 0.23
C ARG A 143 -10.93 -6.01 0.61
N VAL A 144 -11.99 -5.25 0.86
CA VAL A 144 -11.96 -3.85 1.25
C VAL A 144 -12.62 -3.68 2.62
N ILE A 145 -11.95 -2.90 3.48
CA ILE A 145 -12.49 -2.45 4.77
C ILE A 145 -12.51 -0.93 4.74
N ILE A 146 -13.69 -0.33 4.79
CA ILE A 146 -13.87 1.12 4.84
C ILE A 146 -14.01 1.55 6.29
N LEU A 147 -13.12 2.46 6.71
CA LEU A 147 -13.10 3.01 8.06
C LEU A 147 -13.50 4.49 8.03
N ASP A 148 -14.42 4.88 8.89
CA ASP A 148 -14.78 6.28 9.12
C ASP A 148 -15.03 6.52 10.61
N GLU A 149 -14.52 7.63 11.15
CA GLU A 149 -14.63 8.02 12.56
C GLU A 149 -14.37 6.87 13.56
N GLY A 150 -13.41 5.99 13.24
CA GLY A 150 -13.04 4.85 14.08
C GLY A 150 -14.04 3.69 14.05
N ARG A 151 -14.96 3.68 13.10
CA ARG A 151 -15.93 2.61 12.87
C ARG A 151 -15.71 1.96 11.51
N ILE A 152 -15.99 0.66 11.45
CA ILE A 152 -16.04 -0.05 10.17
C ILE A 152 -17.39 0.25 9.54
N LEU A 153 -17.39 0.93 8.38
CA LEU A 153 -18.58 1.16 7.58
C LEU A 153 -18.87 -0.04 6.68
N GLU A 154 -17.82 -0.57 6.04
CA GLU A 154 -17.92 -1.71 5.13
C GLU A 154 -16.77 -2.70 5.37
N ASN A 155 -17.06 -3.98 5.18
CA ASN A 155 -16.07 -5.06 5.22
C ASN A 155 -16.56 -6.16 4.28
N THR A 156 -16.22 -6.03 3.00
CA THR A 156 -16.78 -6.85 1.93
C THR A 156 -15.73 -7.18 0.88
N ASP A 157 -16.03 -8.14 0.03
CA ASP A 157 -15.19 -8.45 -1.12
C ASP A 157 -15.26 -7.33 -2.15
N THR A 158 -14.14 -7.03 -2.79
CA THR A 158 -14.03 -5.89 -3.73
C THR A 158 -15.00 -6.02 -4.91
N GLU A 159 -15.18 -7.24 -5.44
CA GLU A 159 -16.13 -7.47 -6.52
C GLU A 159 -17.58 -7.20 -6.09
N GLU A 160 -17.94 -7.61 -4.87
CA GLU A 160 -19.26 -7.34 -4.30
C GLU A 160 -19.48 -5.83 -4.13
N LEU A 161 -18.50 -5.11 -3.58
CA LEU A 161 -18.54 -3.66 -3.42
C LEU A 161 -18.76 -2.96 -4.77
N ILE A 162 -17.92 -3.28 -5.77
CA ILE A 162 -18.00 -2.69 -7.11
C ILE A 162 -19.35 -2.99 -7.76
N SER A 163 -19.91 -4.18 -7.54
CA SER A 163 -21.21 -4.57 -8.11
C SER A 163 -22.37 -3.70 -7.64
N GLN A 164 -22.25 -3.06 -6.50
CA GLN A 164 -23.28 -2.16 -5.93
C GLN A 164 -23.27 -0.79 -6.59
N PHE A 165 -22.19 -0.41 -7.26
CA PHE A 165 -22.05 0.89 -7.92
C PHE A 165 -22.32 0.79 -9.42
N ARG A 166 -22.87 1.87 -9.98
CA ARG A 166 -23.08 2.01 -11.41
C ARG A 166 -22.56 3.36 -11.87
N TYR A 167 -21.84 3.32 -12.97
CA TYR A 167 -21.32 4.50 -13.63
C TYR A 167 -22.22 4.83 -14.80
N VAL A 168 -22.80 6.02 -14.81
CA VAL A 168 -23.70 6.47 -15.86
C VAL A 168 -23.10 7.70 -16.51
N SER A 169 -22.87 7.68 -17.81
CA SER A 169 -22.28 8.78 -18.57
C SER A 169 -23.08 9.05 -19.84
N GLY A 170 -23.30 10.31 -20.14
CA GLY A 170 -24.07 10.70 -21.33
C GLY A 170 -24.45 12.18 -21.34
N ARG A 171 -25.44 12.54 -22.17
CA ARG A 171 -25.99 13.88 -22.13
C ARG A 171 -26.70 14.13 -20.81
N ASP A 172 -26.64 15.36 -20.31
CA ASP A 172 -27.18 15.77 -19.00
C ASP A 172 -28.64 15.31 -18.80
N ASP A 173 -29.51 15.58 -19.79
CA ASP A 173 -30.92 15.24 -19.74
C ASP A 173 -31.20 13.74 -19.63
N VAL A 174 -30.37 12.93 -20.31
CA VAL A 174 -30.47 11.46 -20.30
C VAL A 174 -29.95 10.88 -18.99
N VAL A 175 -28.83 11.38 -18.50
CA VAL A 175 -28.25 10.97 -17.22
C VAL A 175 -29.18 11.32 -16.07
N ASP A 176 -29.72 12.53 -16.04
CA ASP A 176 -30.69 12.97 -15.02
C ASP A 176 -31.98 12.13 -15.02
N GLN A 177 -32.40 11.68 -16.19
CA GLN A 177 -33.57 10.78 -16.28
C GLN A 177 -33.21 9.37 -15.79
N ALA A 178 -32.07 8.84 -16.15
CA ALA A 178 -31.62 7.51 -15.75
C ALA A 178 -31.35 7.39 -14.24
N CYS A 179 -30.89 8.48 -13.62
CA CYS A 179 -30.56 8.52 -12.19
C CYS A 179 -31.75 8.92 -11.29
N ARG A 180 -32.94 9.10 -11.83
CA ARG A 180 -34.12 9.44 -11.03
C ARG A 180 -34.44 8.35 -10.00
N GLY A 181 -34.45 8.73 -8.71
CA GLY A 181 -34.77 7.82 -7.62
C GLY A 181 -33.57 6.99 -7.15
N LEU A 182 -32.38 7.17 -7.72
CA LEU A 182 -31.16 6.56 -7.27
C LEU A 182 -30.38 7.50 -6.34
N GLN A 183 -29.62 6.93 -5.43
CA GLN A 183 -28.67 7.69 -4.61
C GLN A 183 -27.45 8.04 -5.45
N ILE A 184 -27.24 9.33 -5.69
CA ILE A 184 -26.08 9.82 -6.45
C ILE A 184 -24.95 10.11 -5.46
N LEU A 185 -23.80 9.46 -5.65
CA LEU A 185 -22.62 9.62 -4.80
C LEU A 185 -21.70 10.73 -5.31
N SER A 186 -21.56 10.88 -6.62
CA SER A 186 -20.73 11.90 -7.26
C SER A 186 -21.30 12.29 -8.61
N THR A 187 -21.02 13.52 -9.03
CA THR A 187 -21.41 14.02 -10.35
C THR A 187 -20.29 14.89 -10.90
N HIS A 188 -19.87 14.60 -12.11
CA HIS A 188 -18.96 15.45 -12.89
C HIS A 188 -19.65 15.93 -14.16
N GLN A 189 -19.58 17.23 -14.42
CA GLN A 189 -20.18 17.84 -15.61
C GLN A 189 -19.08 18.53 -16.45
N MET A 190 -19.02 18.19 -17.72
CA MET A 190 -18.18 18.83 -18.73
C MET A 190 -19.02 19.28 -19.91
N GLY A 191 -19.42 20.57 -19.90
CA GLY A 191 -20.33 21.13 -20.91
C GLY A 191 -21.72 20.51 -20.84
N ARG A 192 -22.17 19.82 -21.91
CA ARG A 192 -23.44 19.09 -21.98
C ARG A 192 -23.29 17.58 -21.68
N HIS A 193 -22.13 17.17 -21.17
CA HIS A 193 -21.86 15.80 -20.78
C HIS A 193 -21.81 15.71 -19.25
N LYS A 194 -22.50 14.74 -18.71
CA LYS A 194 -22.59 14.47 -17.27
C LYS A 194 -22.19 13.03 -16.99
N THR A 195 -21.49 12.85 -15.89
CA THR A 195 -21.10 11.55 -15.39
C THR A 195 -21.39 11.47 -13.92
#